data_61f57543e367fbc083fed88bcb1aa467
#
_entry.id   61f57543e367fbc083fed88bcb1aa467
#
_cell.length_a   1.000
_cell.length_b   1.000
_cell.length_c   1.000
_cell.angle_alpha   90.00
_cell.angle_beta   90.00
_cell.angle_gamma   90.00
#
_symmetry.space_group_name_H-M   'P 1'
#
loop_
_entity.id
_entity.type
_entity.pdbx_description
1 polymer ?
#
loop_
_entity_poly.entity_id
_entity_poly.type
_entity_poly.pdbx_seq_one_letter_code
_entity_poly.pdbx_strand_id
1 'polypeptide(L)'
;MTALNRQMRALVLDSYEEGTAFRDALINLPSPSAGQVQVKIFASGVNPIDYKIRQGIAPYAMPELPAVLGTDLAGEIVAIGDGVADFAVGDAVYGLTGGVRGLQGTLAEYANVDAELLALKPKN
;
A
#
# COMPACT_ATOMS: atom_id res chain seq x y z
N MET A 1 -2.30 26.35 7.37
CA MET A 1 -3.47 25.53 7.05
C MET A 1 -3.25 24.12 7.56
N THR A 2 -4.13 23.67 8.40
CA THR A 2 -4.04 22.31 8.92
C THR A 2 -4.35 21.31 7.82
N ALA A 3 -3.48 20.34 7.64
CA ALA A 3 -3.78 19.20 6.79
C ALA A 3 -5.02 18.48 7.34
N LEU A 4 -5.97 18.19 6.48
CA LEU A 4 -7.12 17.38 6.88
C LEU A 4 -6.63 15.99 7.27
N ASN A 5 -6.97 15.57 8.49
CA ASN A 5 -6.72 14.21 8.93
C ASN A 5 -7.65 13.28 8.16
N ARG A 6 -7.12 12.65 7.14
CA ARG A 6 -7.86 11.65 6.37
C ARG A 6 -7.59 10.28 6.95
N GLN A 7 -8.62 9.47 6.96
CA GLN A 7 -8.53 8.07 7.35
C GLN A 7 -8.99 7.17 6.21
N MET A 8 -8.50 5.95 6.24
CA MET A 8 -8.90 4.92 5.29
C MET A 8 -9.12 3.61 6.01
N ARG A 9 -9.88 2.71 5.39
CA ARG A 9 -10.00 1.34 5.86
C ARG A 9 -8.84 0.53 5.36
N ALA A 10 -8.34 -0.34 6.22
CA ALA A 10 -7.26 -1.27 5.90
C ALA A 10 -7.45 -2.58 6.67
N LEU A 11 -6.86 -3.64 6.15
CA LEU A 11 -6.73 -4.89 6.87
C LEU A 11 -5.37 -4.90 7.55
N VAL A 12 -5.38 -4.99 8.87
CA VAL A 12 -4.18 -4.85 9.70
C VAL A 12 -3.84 -6.19 10.35
N LEU A 13 -2.58 -6.56 10.31
CA LEU A 13 -2.05 -7.72 11.03
C LEU A 13 -1.38 -7.22 12.31
N ASP A 14 -1.88 -7.70 13.46
CA ASP A 14 -1.38 -7.28 14.79
C ASP A 14 -0.35 -8.22 15.37
N SER A 15 -0.29 -9.47 14.92
CA SER A 15 0.58 -10.50 15.48
C SER A 15 0.95 -11.53 14.42
N TYR A 16 2.13 -12.13 14.58
CA TYR A 16 2.55 -13.29 13.76
C TYR A 16 2.14 -14.64 14.38
N GLU A 17 1.40 -14.61 15.47
CA GLU A 17 0.93 -15.85 16.09
C GLU A 17 -0.02 -16.61 15.17
N GLU A 18 0.09 -17.94 15.20
CA GLU A 18 -0.76 -18.82 14.43
C GLU A 18 -2.24 -18.55 14.74
N GLY A 19 -3.06 -18.51 13.69
CA GLY A 19 -4.48 -18.25 13.84
C GLY A 19 -4.89 -16.79 13.94
N THR A 20 -3.93 -15.85 13.97
CA THR A 20 -4.27 -14.42 13.98
C THR A 20 -4.96 -14.03 12.69
N ALA A 21 -6.17 -13.48 12.80
CA ALA A 21 -6.91 -12.94 11.67
C ALA A 21 -6.49 -11.49 11.40
N PHE A 22 -6.69 -11.04 10.16
CA PHE A 22 -6.59 -9.62 9.84
C PHE A 22 -7.74 -8.87 10.52
N ARG A 23 -7.42 -7.67 10.99
CA ARG A 23 -8.40 -6.78 11.65
C ARG A 23 -8.77 -5.66 10.69
N ASP A 24 -10.07 -5.46 10.48
CA ASP A 24 -10.58 -4.30 9.74
C ASP A 24 -10.43 -3.05 10.62
N ALA A 25 -9.73 -2.06 10.14
CA ALA A 25 -9.40 -0.87 10.94
C ALA A 25 -9.43 0.40 10.10
N LEU A 26 -9.69 1.52 10.77
CA LEU A 26 -9.46 2.85 10.22
C LEU A 26 -8.06 3.28 10.62
N ILE A 27 -7.24 3.62 9.64
CA ILE A 27 -5.89 4.11 9.86
C ILE A 27 -5.70 5.46 9.16
N ASN A 28 -4.68 6.19 9.59
CA ASN A 28 -4.38 7.48 8.99
C ASN A 28 -3.93 7.33 7.55
N LEU A 29 -4.37 8.27 6.70
CA LEU A 29 -3.92 8.39 5.32
C LEU A 29 -3.23 9.74 5.16
N PRO A 30 -1.90 9.81 5.32
CA PRO A 30 -1.17 11.06 5.10
C PRO A 30 -1.11 11.42 3.62
N SER A 31 -0.81 12.67 3.33
CA SER A 31 -0.51 13.11 1.97
C SER A 31 0.76 12.42 1.47
N PRO A 32 0.89 12.17 0.15
CA PRO A 32 2.12 11.57 -0.37
C PRO A 32 3.31 12.49 -0.19
N SER A 33 4.45 11.88 0.17
CA SER A 33 5.72 12.58 0.29
C SER A 33 6.34 12.85 -1.08
N ALA A 34 7.44 13.60 -1.10
CA ALA A 34 8.19 13.84 -2.34
C ALA A 34 8.54 12.50 -3.03
N GLY A 35 8.34 12.44 -4.32
CA GLY A 35 8.58 11.22 -5.12
C GLY A 35 7.48 10.16 -5.04
N GLN A 36 6.48 10.38 -4.21
CA GLN A 36 5.36 9.44 -4.04
C GLN A 36 4.11 9.93 -4.75
N VAL A 37 3.26 8.97 -5.07
CA VAL A 37 1.88 9.23 -5.47
C VAL A 37 0.94 8.47 -4.54
N GLN A 38 -0.27 8.99 -4.39
CA GLN A 38 -1.33 8.29 -3.65
C GLN A 38 -2.23 7.58 -4.64
N VAL A 39 -2.41 6.29 -4.45
CA VAL A 39 -3.22 5.45 -5.35
C VAL A 39 -4.46 4.99 -4.59
N LYS A 40 -5.63 5.19 -5.21
CA LYS A 40 -6.86 4.52 -4.78
C LYS A 40 -6.82 3.11 -5.34
N ILE A 41 -6.83 2.12 -4.46
CA ILE A 41 -6.61 0.72 -4.82
C ILE A 41 -7.92 0.10 -5.28
N PHE A 42 -7.95 -0.43 -6.50
CA PHE A 42 -9.10 -1.17 -7.04
C PHE A 42 -8.93 -2.67 -6.88
N ALA A 43 -7.68 -3.15 -6.92
CA ALA A 43 -7.36 -4.55 -6.74
C ALA A 43 -5.97 -4.72 -6.18
N SER A 44 -5.79 -5.72 -5.35
CA SER A 44 -4.47 -6.17 -4.92
C SER A 44 -4.46 -7.70 -4.91
N GLY A 45 -3.30 -8.28 -5.23
CA GLY A 45 -3.15 -9.72 -5.23
C GLY A 45 -2.78 -10.26 -3.86
N VAL A 46 -2.88 -11.58 -3.73
CA VAL A 46 -2.34 -12.31 -2.59
C VAL A 46 -1.23 -13.21 -3.13
N ASN A 47 -0.02 -13.00 -2.65
CA ASN A 47 1.17 -13.67 -3.13
C ASN A 47 1.78 -14.56 -2.04
N PRO A 48 2.62 -15.54 -2.39
CA PRO A 48 3.28 -16.38 -1.38
C PRO A 48 4.01 -15.60 -0.29
N ILE A 49 4.63 -14.46 -0.62
CA ILE A 49 5.31 -13.64 0.38
C ILE A 49 4.34 -13.14 1.44
N ASP A 50 3.10 -12.82 1.08
CA ASP A 50 2.11 -12.29 2.02
C ASP A 50 1.78 -13.30 3.12
N TYR A 51 1.47 -14.55 2.76
CA TYR A 51 1.16 -15.54 3.80
C TYR A 51 2.41 -16.03 4.54
N LYS A 52 3.59 -15.98 3.93
CA LYS A 52 4.84 -16.28 4.64
C LYS A 52 5.14 -15.22 5.70
N ILE A 53 4.91 -13.94 5.39
CA ILE A 53 5.02 -12.87 6.37
C ILE A 53 4.02 -13.10 7.49
N ARG A 54 2.76 -13.36 7.14
CA ARG A 54 1.70 -13.60 8.12
C ARG A 54 2.04 -14.76 9.06
N GLN A 55 2.70 -15.79 8.57
CA GLN A 55 3.13 -16.95 9.35
C GLN A 55 4.43 -16.70 10.14
N GLY A 56 5.08 -15.57 9.95
CA GLY A 56 6.32 -15.25 10.64
C GLY A 56 7.56 -15.96 10.09
N ILE A 57 7.51 -16.48 8.86
CA ILE A 57 8.59 -17.30 8.29
C ILE A 57 9.36 -16.62 7.15
N ALA A 58 9.21 -15.31 7.00
CA ALA A 58 9.94 -14.53 6.00
C ALA A 58 10.76 -13.42 6.67
N PRO A 59 11.81 -13.74 7.44
CA PRO A 59 12.52 -12.75 8.25
C PRO A 59 13.13 -11.60 7.45
N TYR A 60 13.47 -11.84 6.19
CA TYR A 60 14.02 -10.82 5.30
C TYR A 60 13.00 -9.75 4.87
N ALA A 61 11.72 -10.01 5.06
CA ALA A 61 10.64 -9.15 4.57
C ALA A 61 9.68 -8.69 5.66
N MET A 62 9.91 -9.06 6.92
CA MET A 62 8.97 -8.82 8.02
C MET A 62 8.79 -7.33 8.29
N PRO A 63 7.56 -6.81 8.21
CA PRO A 63 7.27 -5.45 8.65
C PRO A 63 7.16 -5.39 10.18
N GLU A 64 7.24 -4.17 10.71
CA GLU A 64 6.87 -3.92 12.10
C GLU A 64 5.36 -4.02 12.26
N LEU A 65 4.93 -4.61 13.37
CA LEU A 65 3.50 -4.74 13.68
C LEU A 65 3.00 -3.56 14.51
N PRO A 66 1.76 -3.13 14.35
CA PRO A 66 0.76 -3.62 13.40
C PRO A 66 1.10 -3.25 11.96
N ALA A 67 0.77 -4.11 11.02
CA ALA A 67 1.18 -3.93 9.62
C ALA A 67 0.03 -4.10 8.64
N VAL A 68 0.09 -3.37 7.54
CA VAL A 68 -0.74 -3.60 6.35
C VAL A 68 0.10 -4.37 5.35
N LEU A 69 -0.32 -5.58 5.01
CA LEU A 69 0.37 -6.42 4.04
C LEU A 69 -0.14 -6.18 2.61
N GLY A 70 0.42 -6.90 1.67
CA GLY A 70 0.07 -6.80 0.25
C GLY A 70 1.17 -6.11 -0.52
N THR A 71 1.68 -6.77 -1.56
CA THR A 71 2.86 -6.28 -2.30
C THR A 71 2.53 -5.60 -3.61
N ASP A 72 1.36 -5.86 -4.17
CA ASP A 72 0.98 -5.32 -5.47
C ASP A 72 -0.36 -4.60 -5.42
N LEU A 73 -0.54 -3.72 -6.38
CA LEU A 73 -1.81 -3.02 -6.55
C LEU A 73 -2.08 -2.73 -8.03
N ALA A 74 -3.36 -2.51 -8.29
CA ALA A 74 -3.83 -1.82 -9.48
C ALA A 74 -4.86 -0.78 -9.02
N GLY A 75 -4.78 0.41 -9.55
CA GLY A 75 -5.67 1.48 -9.11
C GLY A 75 -5.50 2.77 -9.90
N GLU A 76 -5.96 3.85 -9.30
CA GLU A 76 -5.97 5.18 -9.92
C GLU A 76 -5.24 6.17 -9.02
N ILE A 77 -4.39 7.00 -9.62
CA ILE A 77 -3.70 8.07 -8.90
C ILE A 77 -4.71 9.14 -8.50
N VAL A 78 -4.76 9.48 -7.22
CA VAL A 78 -5.66 10.50 -6.67
C VAL A 78 -4.92 11.70 -6.10
N ALA A 79 -3.62 11.58 -5.82
CA ALA A 79 -2.77 12.69 -5.36
C ALA A 79 -1.32 12.44 -5.75
N ILE A 80 -0.56 13.51 -5.92
CA ILE A 80 0.83 13.47 -6.39
C ILE A 80 1.70 14.26 -5.42
N GLY A 81 2.79 13.65 -4.97
CA GLY A 81 3.80 14.31 -4.17
C GLY A 81 4.75 15.15 -5.01
N ASP A 82 5.55 15.97 -4.35
CA ASP A 82 6.49 16.87 -5.02
C ASP A 82 7.50 16.08 -5.88
N GLY A 83 7.86 16.64 -7.02
CA GLY A 83 8.90 16.09 -7.90
C GLY A 83 8.44 14.97 -8.82
N VAL A 84 7.19 14.54 -8.76
CA VAL A 84 6.66 13.52 -9.68
C VAL A 84 6.16 14.18 -10.94
N ALA A 85 6.79 13.87 -12.08
CA ALA A 85 6.48 14.46 -13.38
C ALA A 85 5.84 13.50 -14.36
N ASP A 86 6.02 12.19 -14.17
CA ASP A 86 5.64 11.17 -15.16
C ASP A 86 4.20 10.69 -15.04
N PHE A 87 3.51 11.08 -13.98
CA PHE A 87 2.13 10.67 -13.71
C PHE A 87 1.26 11.87 -13.42
N ALA A 88 -0.03 11.70 -13.65
CA ALA A 88 -1.06 12.70 -13.36
C ALA A 88 -2.21 12.08 -12.57
N VAL A 89 -2.93 12.90 -11.81
CA VAL A 89 -4.18 12.49 -11.15
C VAL A 89 -5.13 11.95 -12.22
N GLY A 90 -5.72 10.80 -11.95
CA GLY A 90 -6.60 10.09 -12.87
C GLY A 90 -5.92 8.98 -13.66
N ASP A 91 -4.59 8.87 -13.62
CA ASP A 91 -3.89 7.80 -14.32
C ASP A 91 -4.19 6.45 -13.69
N ALA A 92 -4.49 5.46 -14.52
CA ALA A 92 -4.63 4.07 -14.10
C ALA A 92 -3.24 3.41 -14.07
N VAL A 93 -2.86 2.85 -12.93
CA VAL A 93 -1.51 2.33 -12.68
C VAL A 93 -1.53 0.96 -12.01
N TYR A 94 -0.39 0.28 -12.06
CA TYR A 94 -0.17 -0.97 -11.34
C TYR A 94 1.30 -1.11 -10.98
N GLY A 95 1.60 -1.95 -9.99
CA GLY A 95 2.99 -2.22 -9.62
C GLY A 95 3.13 -3.05 -8.35
N LEU A 96 4.38 -3.43 -8.07
CA LEU A 96 4.81 -4.02 -6.81
C LEU A 96 5.33 -2.90 -5.92
N THR A 97 4.65 -2.61 -4.82
CA THR A 97 4.83 -1.31 -4.16
C THR A 97 5.15 -1.36 -2.67
N GLY A 98 4.90 -2.48 -1.97
CA GLY A 98 5.11 -2.48 -0.54
C GLY A 98 4.72 -3.78 0.16
N GLY A 99 4.21 -3.65 1.38
CA GLY A 99 3.78 -4.78 2.19
C GLY A 99 4.91 -5.58 2.81
N VAL A 100 6.14 -5.08 2.72
CA VAL A 100 7.34 -5.69 3.27
C VAL A 100 8.14 -4.64 4.02
N ARG A 101 8.81 -5.06 5.09
CA ARG A 101 9.63 -4.17 5.92
C ARG A 101 8.81 -2.96 6.39
N GLY A 102 9.33 -1.75 6.21
CA GLY A 102 8.67 -0.51 6.62
C GLY A 102 7.72 0.10 5.59
N LEU A 103 7.46 -0.57 4.49
CA LEU A 103 6.59 -0.06 3.43
C LEU A 103 5.14 -0.48 3.67
N GLN A 104 4.23 0.48 3.56
CA GLN A 104 2.80 0.19 3.68
C GLN A 104 2.37 -0.76 2.56
N GLY A 105 1.57 -1.76 2.94
CA GLY A 105 1.01 -2.71 1.98
C GLY A 105 -0.26 -2.22 1.29
N THR A 106 -0.79 -3.09 0.44
CA THR A 106 -1.89 -2.76 -0.46
C THR A 106 -3.25 -3.31 -0.03
N LEU A 107 -3.33 -3.99 1.12
CA LEU A 107 -4.62 -4.45 1.69
C LEU A 107 -5.31 -3.29 2.42
N ALA A 108 -5.61 -2.23 1.66
CA ALA A 108 -6.17 -0.99 2.14
C ALA A 108 -6.89 -0.27 0.98
N GLU A 109 -7.64 0.78 1.29
CA GLU A 109 -8.32 1.58 0.26
C GLU A 109 -7.35 2.42 -0.57
N TYR A 110 -6.27 2.88 0.05
CA TYR A 110 -5.26 3.76 -0.58
C TYR A 110 -3.87 3.36 -0.14
N ALA A 111 -2.87 3.70 -0.95
CA ALA A 111 -1.48 3.61 -0.56
C ALA A 111 -0.69 4.78 -1.12
N ASN A 112 0.26 5.29 -0.33
CA ASN A 112 1.29 6.21 -0.81
C ASN A 112 2.48 5.35 -1.26
N VAL A 113 2.83 5.44 -2.53
CA VAL A 113 3.84 4.57 -3.12
C VAL A 113 4.86 5.38 -3.91
N ASP A 114 6.08 4.86 -3.98
CA ASP A 114 7.12 5.44 -4.83
C ASP A 114 6.67 5.37 -6.29
N ALA A 115 6.64 6.52 -6.95
CA ALA A 115 6.21 6.62 -8.34
C ALA A 115 7.05 5.76 -9.28
N GLU A 116 8.32 5.53 -8.95
CA GLU A 116 9.22 4.72 -9.78
C GLU A 116 8.84 3.23 -9.80
N LEU A 117 8.00 2.78 -8.86
CA LEU A 117 7.54 1.39 -8.80
C LEU A 117 6.29 1.15 -9.64
N LEU A 118 5.73 2.18 -10.25
CA LEU A 118 4.45 2.09 -10.97
C LEU A 118 4.65 2.17 -12.47
N ALA A 119 3.71 1.55 -13.19
CA ALA A 119 3.56 1.69 -14.63
C ALA A 119 2.11 1.99 -14.95
N LEU A 120 1.89 2.66 -16.10
CA LEU A 120 0.54 2.87 -16.60
C LEU A 120 -0.06 1.53 -17.02
N LYS A 121 -1.34 1.34 -16.69
CA LYS A 121 -2.05 0.13 -17.11
C LYS A 121 -2.28 0.14 -18.62
N PRO A 122 -2.22 -1.02 -19.27
CA PRO A 122 -2.62 -1.13 -20.68
C PRO A 122 -4.08 -0.71 -20.86
N LYS A 123 -4.40 -0.17 -22.02
CA LYS A 123 -5.74 0.35 -22.33
C LYS A 123 -6.74 -0.74 -22.75
N ASN A 124 -6.33 -1.97 -22.83
CA ASN A 124 -7.20 -3.07 -23.24
C ASN A 124 -7.57 -4.01 -22.09
#